data_0d3d22e36b40c33f711be970b7aacd43
#
_entry.id   0d3d22e36b40c33f711be970b7aacd43
#
_cell.length_a   1.000
_cell.length_b   1.000
_cell.length_c   1.000
_cell.angle_alpha   90.00
_cell.angle_beta   90.00
_cell.angle_gamma   90.00
#
_symmetry.space_group_name_H-M   'P 1'
#
loop_
_entity.id
_entity.type
_entity.pdbx_description
1 polymer ?
#
loop_
_entity_poly.entity_id
_entity_poly.type
_entity_poly.pdbx_seq_one_letter_code
_entity_poly.pdbx_strand_id
1 'polypeptide(L)'
;MGKYFGTDGVRGEANVELTPELAFKLGRFGGYVLSQHETEAPKVFVGRDTRISGEMLESALVAGLLSVGIHVYKLGVLATPAVAYLVKTEGASAGVMISASHNPALDNGIKFFGGDGFKLDDEKEAEIEALLDAAEDTLPRPSAEGLGTLVDYPEGLRKYEGYLVSTGSPLEGMKVALDTANGAASTSARQIFADLGAQLTVIGETPDGLNINLNVGSTHPEALQGVVKESGSAIGLAFDGDSDRLIAVDENGDIVDGDKIMYIIGKYLSEKGQLAQNTIVKTVMSNLGFHKALDSAGINKAVTAVGDRYVVEEMRKSGYNLGGEQSGHVILMDYNTTGDGQLSAVQLTKIMKETGKSLSQLASEVTIYPQKLVNIRVENAMKEKAMEVPAIKTIIEKMEEEMAGNGRILVRPSGTEPLLRVMAEAPTTEEVNYYVDTIADVVRAEIGID
;
A
#
# COMPACT_ATOMS: atom_id res chain seq x y z
N MET A 1 -2.77 17.02 -6.49
CA MET A 1 -1.44 16.38 -6.66
C MET A 1 -0.45 17.48 -6.95
N GLY A 2 0.70 17.42 -6.30
CA GLY A 2 1.82 18.32 -6.50
C GLY A 2 2.54 18.10 -7.83
N LYS A 3 3.59 18.86 -8.05
CA LYS A 3 4.46 18.76 -9.23
C LYS A 3 5.44 17.59 -9.10
N TYR A 4 5.92 17.32 -7.88
CA TYR A 4 6.87 16.25 -7.55
C TYR A 4 6.21 15.13 -6.75
N PHE A 5 5.35 15.48 -5.79
CA PHE A 5 4.65 14.50 -4.97
C PHE A 5 3.42 13.96 -5.70
N GLY A 6 3.41 12.63 -5.85
CA GLY A 6 2.24 11.86 -6.26
C GLY A 6 1.37 11.47 -5.07
N THR A 7 0.53 10.44 -5.22
CA THR A 7 -0.30 9.89 -4.11
C THR A 7 0.53 9.16 -3.05
N ASP A 8 1.77 8.78 -3.36
CA ASP A 8 2.62 7.98 -2.48
C ASP A 8 4.10 8.42 -2.57
N GLY A 9 4.35 9.70 -2.26
CA GLY A 9 5.67 10.31 -2.30
C GLY A 9 6.14 10.70 -3.71
N VAL A 10 7.45 10.94 -3.85
CA VAL A 10 8.11 11.26 -5.11
C VAL A 10 8.61 9.98 -5.75
N ARG A 11 8.17 9.67 -6.97
CA ARG A 11 8.55 8.45 -7.71
C ARG A 11 9.07 8.78 -9.09
N GLY A 12 9.92 7.91 -9.63
CA GLY A 12 10.40 7.99 -11.00
C GLY A 12 11.44 6.93 -11.31
N GLU A 13 11.85 6.88 -12.57
CA GLU A 13 12.99 6.05 -13.00
C GLU A 13 14.25 6.53 -12.29
N ALA A 14 14.90 5.60 -11.57
CA ALA A 14 16.05 5.91 -10.73
C ALA A 14 17.22 6.41 -11.55
N ASN A 15 17.85 7.49 -11.10
CA ASN A 15 18.97 8.18 -11.77
C ASN A 15 18.60 8.84 -13.13
N VAL A 16 17.33 8.90 -13.49
CA VAL A 16 16.81 9.59 -14.67
C VAL A 16 15.86 10.71 -14.24
N GLU A 17 14.74 10.36 -13.64
CA GLU A 17 13.76 11.29 -13.06
C GLU A 17 14.01 11.51 -11.57
N LEU A 18 14.22 10.42 -10.83
CA LEU A 18 14.59 10.46 -9.40
C LEU A 18 16.10 10.39 -9.28
N THR A 19 16.76 11.55 -9.40
CA THR A 19 18.22 11.68 -9.39
C THR A 19 18.77 11.84 -7.97
N PRO A 20 20.08 11.60 -7.74
CA PRO A 20 20.73 11.90 -6.45
C PRO A 20 20.63 13.37 -6.05
N GLU A 21 20.65 14.31 -7.00
CA GLU A 21 20.48 15.74 -6.73
C GLU A 21 19.07 16.05 -6.20
N LEU A 22 18.05 15.41 -6.77
CA LEU A 22 16.67 15.54 -6.27
C LEU A 22 16.54 14.90 -4.89
N ALA A 23 17.12 13.71 -4.66
CA ALA A 23 17.12 13.05 -3.36
C ALA A 23 17.82 13.90 -2.28
N PHE A 24 18.96 14.53 -2.60
CA PHE A 24 19.62 15.48 -1.70
C PHE A 24 18.71 16.66 -1.35
N LYS A 25 18.08 17.27 -2.35
CA LYS A 25 17.15 18.39 -2.13
C LYS A 25 15.94 17.97 -1.30
N LEU A 26 15.36 16.80 -1.57
CA LEU A 26 14.26 16.25 -0.78
C LEU A 26 14.67 16.04 0.69
N GLY A 27 15.86 15.50 0.93
CA GLY A 27 16.40 15.37 2.27
C GLY A 27 16.59 16.73 2.96
N ARG A 28 17.18 17.70 2.25
CA ARG A 28 17.47 19.04 2.80
C ARG A 28 16.18 19.83 3.07
N PHE A 29 15.28 19.90 2.10
CA PHE A 29 14.06 20.72 2.22
C PHE A 29 12.98 20.01 3.04
N GLY A 30 12.78 18.69 2.80
CA GLY A 30 11.86 17.90 3.61
C GLY A 30 12.27 17.84 5.07
N GLY A 31 13.56 17.60 5.34
CA GLY A 31 14.09 17.62 6.69
C GLY A 31 13.88 18.97 7.39
N TYR A 32 14.15 20.08 6.70
CA TYR A 32 13.92 21.40 7.24
C TYR A 32 12.44 21.65 7.58
N VAL A 33 11.53 21.39 6.62
CA VAL A 33 10.09 21.59 6.81
C VAL A 33 9.55 20.76 7.98
N LEU A 34 9.99 19.51 8.11
CA LEU A 34 9.50 18.60 9.14
C LEU A 34 10.10 18.84 10.53
N SER A 35 11.19 19.61 10.63
CA SER A 35 11.86 19.91 11.91
C SER A 35 11.68 21.34 12.39
N GLN A 36 10.95 22.20 11.69
CA GLN A 36 10.82 23.64 12.00
C GLN A 36 10.29 23.96 13.41
N HIS A 37 9.53 23.05 14.01
CA HIS A 37 8.89 23.24 15.30
C HIS A 37 9.55 22.45 16.44
N GLU A 38 10.65 21.75 16.13
CA GLU A 38 11.37 20.97 17.14
C GLU A 38 12.23 21.88 18.02
N THR A 39 12.17 21.66 19.33
CA THR A 39 12.98 22.37 20.32
C THR A 39 14.30 21.65 20.66
N GLU A 40 14.37 20.38 20.33
CA GLU A 40 15.55 19.52 20.46
C GLU A 40 16.12 19.20 19.08
N ALA A 41 17.31 18.63 19.03
CA ALA A 41 17.93 18.21 17.77
C ALA A 41 17.06 17.16 17.06
N PRO A 42 16.54 17.45 15.87
CA PRO A 42 15.55 16.60 15.20
C PRO A 42 16.18 15.27 14.79
N LYS A 43 15.41 14.18 14.98
CA LYS A 43 15.78 12.82 14.66
C LYS A 43 14.93 12.32 13.50
N VAL A 44 15.54 11.78 12.44
CA VAL A 44 14.87 11.20 11.29
C VAL A 44 15.33 9.76 11.08
N PHE A 45 14.37 8.84 10.93
CA PHE A 45 14.63 7.48 10.50
C PHE A 45 14.64 7.39 8.97
N VAL A 46 15.62 6.68 8.41
CA VAL A 46 15.72 6.41 6.96
C VAL A 46 15.84 4.92 6.73
N GLY A 47 14.88 4.38 5.98
CA GLY A 47 14.84 2.98 5.55
C GLY A 47 14.72 2.86 4.04
N ARG A 48 15.00 1.68 3.50
CA ARG A 48 14.88 1.39 2.08
C ARG A 48 14.45 -0.06 1.81
N ASP A 49 14.00 -0.31 0.60
CA ASP A 49 13.84 -1.67 0.09
C ASP A 49 15.16 -2.21 -0.50
N THR A 50 15.09 -3.31 -1.23
CA THR A 50 16.25 -4.04 -1.74
C THR A 50 16.76 -3.55 -3.10
N ARG A 51 16.15 -2.51 -3.70
CA ARG A 51 16.56 -1.97 -5.02
C ARG A 51 18.01 -1.50 -4.99
N ILE A 52 18.74 -1.81 -6.06
CA ILE A 52 20.16 -1.41 -6.20
C ILE A 52 20.34 0.12 -6.13
N SER A 53 19.38 0.89 -6.64
CA SER A 53 19.39 2.36 -6.59
C SER A 53 19.17 2.92 -5.17
N GLY A 54 18.71 2.09 -4.22
CA GLY A 54 18.40 2.51 -2.86
C GLY A 54 19.59 3.12 -2.13
N GLU A 55 20.78 2.52 -2.22
CA GLU A 55 21.98 3.03 -1.53
C GLU A 55 22.44 4.39 -2.06
N MET A 56 22.34 4.60 -3.37
CA MET A 56 22.68 5.87 -4.00
C MET A 56 21.73 6.98 -3.53
N LEU A 57 20.43 6.71 -3.58
CA LEU A 57 19.40 7.69 -3.16
C LEU A 57 19.44 7.95 -1.65
N GLU A 58 19.64 6.91 -0.84
CA GLU A 58 19.81 7.02 0.61
C GLU A 58 20.99 7.92 0.97
N SER A 59 22.15 7.71 0.33
CA SER A 59 23.34 8.50 0.61
C SER A 59 23.15 9.98 0.28
N ALA A 60 22.49 10.28 -0.83
CA ALA A 60 22.20 11.65 -1.25
C ALA A 60 21.16 12.32 -0.30
N LEU A 61 20.07 11.63 0.02
CA LEU A 61 19.03 12.11 0.92
C LEU A 61 19.58 12.36 2.32
N VAL A 62 20.38 11.44 2.86
CA VAL A 62 21.04 11.56 4.15
C VAL A 62 21.96 12.79 4.20
N ALA A 63 22.77 13.02 3.16
CA ALA A 63 23.59 14.21 3.09
C ALA A 63 22.77 15.50 3.13
N GLY A 64 21.59 15.51 2.49
CA GLY A 64 20.63 16.61 2.57
C GLY A 64 20.13 16.86 3.99
N LEU A 65 19.69 15.82 4.70
CA LEU A 65 19.21 15.86 6.08
C LEU A 65 20.30 16.39 7.04
N LEU A 66 21.51 15.82 6.96
CA LEU A 66 22.64 16.22 7.80
C LEU A 66 22.99 17.70 7.60
N SER A 67 22.87 18.20 6.35
CA SER A 67 23.21 19.58 5.98
C SER A 67 22.33 20.67 6.61
N VAL A 68 21.21 20.29 7.20
CA VAL A 68 20.28 21.17 7.95
C VAL A 68 20.24 20.86 9.45
N GLY A 69 21.19 20.04 9.94
CA GLY A 69 21.35 19.77 11.37
C GLY A 69 20.54 18.57 11.90
N ILE A 70 19.95 17.75 11.02
CA ILE A 70 19.13 16.61 11.42
C ILE A 70 20.00 15.39 11.72
N HIS A 71 19.73 14.73 12.86
CA HIS A 71 20.34 13.45 13.18
C HIS A 71 19.62 12.31 12.46
N VAL A 72 20.34 11.56 11.65
CA VAL A 72 19.79 10.47 10.84
C VAL A 72 20.11 9.13 11.47
N TYR A 73 19.08 8.29 11.62
CA TYR A 73 19.17 6.92 12.07
C TYR A 73 18.86 6.01 10.88
N LYS A 74 19.90 5.36 10.34
CA LYS A 74 19.77 4.41 9.21
C LYS A 74 19.22 3.09 9.69
N LEU A 75 18.07 2.73 9.16
CA LEU A 75 17.40 1.46 9.46
C LEU A 75 17.87 0.31 8.56
N GLY A 76 18.48 0.63 7.40
CA GLY A 76 18.83 -0.36 6.39
C GLY A 76 17.62 -0.82 5.58
N VAL A 77 17.62 -2.09 5.20
CA VAL A 77 16.50 -2.70 4.46
C VAL A 77 15.45 -3.17 5.44
N LEU A 78 14.24 -2.61 5.34
CA LEU A 78 13.07 -2.99 6.14
C LEU A 78 11.76 -2.57 5.45
N ALA A 79 10.64 -3.08 5.95
CA ALA A 79 9.31 -2.76 5.44
C ALA A 79 8.92 -1.28 5.64
N THR A 80 8.17 -0.70 4.70
CA THR A 80 7.62 0.66 4.83
C THR A 80 6.86 0.87 6.14
N PRO A 81 5.94 -0.02 6.57
CA PRO A 81 5.24 0.14 7.83
C PRO A 81 6.15 0.11 9.07
N ALA A 82 7.33 -0.50 8.99
CA ALA A 82 8.31 -0.46 10.08
C ALA A 82 8.85 0.95 10.31
N VAL A 83 9.05 1.73 9.24
CA VAL A 83 9.45 3.15 9.37
C VAL A 83 8.38 3.93 10.11
N ALA A 84 7.11 3.83 9.70
CA ALA A 84 5.98 4.50 10.33
C ALA A 84 5.85 4.14 11.83
N TYR A 85 5.95 2.84 12.14
CA TYR A 85 5.92 2.32 13.51
C TYR A 85 7.04 2.89 14.37
N LEU A 86 8.28 2.88 13.87
CA LEU A 86 9.45 3.37 14.61
C LEU A 86 9.41 4.87 14.82
N VAL A 87 8.97 5.65 13.84
CA VAL A 87 8.79 7.11 14.01
C VAL A 87 7.90 7.40 15.21
N LYS A 88 6.73 6.76 15.25
CA LYS A 88 5.75 6.97 16.31
C LYS A 88 6.24 6.47 17.68
N THR A 89 6.83 5.27 17.72
CA THR A 89 7.18 4.61 19.01
C THR A 89 8.49 5.10 19.60
N GLU A 90 9.43 5.56 18.78
CA GLU A 90 10.74 6.07 19.22
C GLU A 90 10.77 7.60 19.28
N GLY A 91 9.65 8.29 19.01
CA GLY A 91 9.53 9.75 19.08
C GLY A 91 10.48 10.47 18.12
N ALA A 92 10.52 10.03 16.86
CA ALA A 92 11.29 10.74 15.83
C ALA A 92 10.47 11.88 15.23
N SER A 93 11.14 12.94 14.76
CA SER A 93 10.52 14.09 14.08
C SER A 93 9.89 13.67 12.75
N ALA A 94 10.51 12.70 12.07
CA ALA A 94 10.03 12.18 10.79
C ALA A 94 10.64 10.81 10.47
N GLY A 95 10.11 10.17 9.43
CA GLY A 95 10.68 8.99 8.79
C GLY A 95 10.69 9.13 7.27
N VAL A 96 11.63 8.47 6.63
CA VAL A 96 11.73 8.40 5.19
C VAL A 96 11.90 6.96 4.76
N MET A 97 11.10 6.53 3.78
CA MET A 97 11.24 5.24 3.13
C MET A 97 11.63 5.44 1.67
N ILE A 98 12.66 4.74 1.23
CA ILE A 98 13.14 4.75 -0.16
C ILE A 98 12.66 3.46 -0.83
N SER A 99 11.58 3.56 -1.58
CA SER A 99 10.94 2.44 -2.30
C SER A 99 9.94 2.92 -3.33
N ALA A 100 9.75 2.14 -4.39
CA ALA A 100 8.65 2.26 -5.34
C ALA A 100 7.63 1.11 -5.22
N SER A 101 7.52 0.48 -4.03
CA SER A 101 6.55 -0.56 -3.71
C SER A 101 6.59 -1.72 -4.74
N HIS A 102 5.50 -1.95 -5.46
CA HIS A 102 5.34 -3.05 -6.42
C HIS A 102 5.93 -2.81 -7.81
N ASN A 103 6.50 -1.63 -8.07
CA ASN A 103 7.10 -1.31 -9.37
C ASN A 103 8.36 -2.16 -9.64
N PRO A 104 8.78 -2.32 -10.92
CA PRO A 104 10.06 -2.96 -11.26
C PRO A 104 11.27 -2.28 -10.62
N ALA A 105 12.43 -2.95 -10.61
CA ALA A 105 13.67 -2.45 -10.03
C ALA A 105 14.22 -1.16 -10.67
N LEU A 106 13.78 -0.86 -11.89
CA LEU A 106 14.15 0.38 -12.62
C LEU A 106 13.64 1.63 -11.89
N ASP A 107 12.47 1.56 -11.30
CA ASP A 107 11.85 2.66 -10.57
C ASP A 107 12.33 2.70 -9.11
N ASN A 108 12.28 3.88 -8.51
CA ASN A 108 12.38 4.06 -7.07
C ASN A 108 11.49 5.21 -6.61
N GLY A 109 11.39 5.41 -5.29
CA GLY A 109 10.57 6.45 -4.70
C GLY A 109 11.13 6.91 -3.36
N ILE A 110 10.67 8.08 -2.90
CA ILE A 110 10.98 8.63 -1.59
C ILE A 110 9.66 9.04 -0.94
N LYS A 111 9.32 8.36 0.16
CA LYS A 111 8.10 8.57 0.94
C LYS A 111 8.46 9.17 2.30
N PHE A 112 7.71 10.19 2.73
CA PHE A 112 7.91 10.82 4.02
C PHE A 112 6.79 10.49 4.99
N PHE A 113 7.15 10.33 6.26
CA PHE A 113 6.24 10.16 7.39
C PHE A 113 6.49 11.27 8.40
N GLY A 114 5.44 11.90 8.89
CA GLY A 114 5.51 12.86 9.99
C GLY A 114 5.79 12.19 11.33
N GLY A 115 6.08 12.95 12.36
CA GLY A 115 6.35 12.46 13.71
C GLY A 115 5.20 11.66 14.34
N ASP A 116 3.99 11.77 13.81
CA ASP A 116 2.82 10.98 14.16
C ASP A 116 2.76 9.60 13.48
N GLY A 117 3.71 9.32 12.58
CA GLY A 117 3.81 8.07 11.81
C GLY A 117 2.88 8.00 10.61
N PHE A 118 2.14 9.06 10.26
CA PHE A 118 1.35 9.13 9.04
C PHE A 118 2.16 9.72 7.88
N LYS A 119 1.74 9.41 6.65
CA LYS A 119 2.25 10.10 5.45
C LYS A 119 1.96 11.60 5.55
N LEU A 120 2.78 12.42 4.85
CA LEU A 120 2.60 13.86 4.86
C LEU A 120 1.23 14.27 4.31
N ASP A 121 0.71 15.37 4.85
CA ASP A 121 -0.43 16.07 4.27
C ASP A 121 -0.03 16.96 3.09
N ASP A 122 -1.03 17.40 2.30
CA ASP A 122 -0.82 18.26 1.13
C ASP A 122 -0.12 19.58 1.46
N GLU A 123 -0.33 20.11 2.66
CA GLU A 123 0.27 21.38 3.09
C GLU A 123 1.77 21.24 3.22
N LYS A 124 2.24 20.17 3.88
CA LYS A 124 3.67 19.88 4.04
C LYS A 124 4.34 19.52 2.72
N GLU A 125 3.67 18.73 1.88
CA GLU A 125 4.17 18.43 0.54
C GLU A 125 4.32 19.72 -0.30
N ALA A 126 3.33 20.63 -0.27
CA ALA A 126 3.39 21.89 -0.98
C ALA A 126 4.50 22.83 -0.45
N GLU A 127 4.76 22.85 0.86
CA GLU A 127 5.88 23.59 1.45
C GLU A 127 7.23 23.07 0.89
N ILE A 128 7.41 21.75 0.82
CA ILE A 128 8.63 21.14 0.27
C ILE A 128 8.76 21.46 -1.23
N GLU A 129 7.68 21.33 -2.00
CA GLU A 129 7.68 21.66 -3.44
C GLU A 129 8.03 23.12 -3.71
N ALA A 130 7.53 24.03 -2.88
CA ALA A 130 7.87 25.46 -3.00
C ALA A 130 9.38 25.70 -2.82
N LEU A 131 10.03 24.97 -1.93
CA LEU A 131 11.50 25.04 -1.74
C LEU A 131 12.25 24.38 -2.91
N LEU A 132 11.73 23.28 -3.47
CA LEU A 132 12.32 22.62 -4.64
C LEU A 132 12.31 23.52 -5.88
N ASP A 133 11.25 24.32 -6.06
CA ASP A 133 11.08 25.24 -7.19
C ASP A 133 11.72 26.62 -6.96
N ALA A 134 12.20 26.91 -5.75
CA ALA A 134 12.85 28.17 -5.45
C ALA A 134 14.14 28.34 -6.26
N ALA A 135 14.35 29.56 -6.79
CA ALA A 135 15.53 29.87 -7.60
C ALA A 135 16.85 29.76 -6.83
N GLU A 136 16.81 30.00 -5.53
CA GLU A 136 17.96 29.94 -4.63
C GLU A 136 17.61 29.17 -3.34
N ASP A 137 18.56 28.37 -2.86
CA ASP A 137 18.49 27.71 -1.55
C ASP A 137 18.92 28.69 -0.46
N THR A 138 17.94 29.26 0.23
CA THR A 138 18.13 30.22 1.32
C THR A 138 18.11 29.60 2.71
N LEU A 139 17.98 28.28 2.81
CA LEU A 139 17.92 27.58 4.09
C LEU A 139 19.22 27.71 4.88
N PRO A 140 19.18 27.67 6.22
CA PRO A 140 20.36 27.68 7.07
C PRO A 140 21.38 26.62 6.68
N ARG A 141 22.67 26.98 6.80
CA ARG A 141 23.81 26.08 6.62
C ARG A 141 24.62 26.01 7.90
N PRO A 142 24.17 25.24 8.89
CA PRO A 142 24.91 25.06 10.12
C PRO A 142 26.29 24.47 9.86
N SER A 143 27.25 24.74 10.75
CA SER A 143 28.61 24.21 10.68
C SER A 143 29.02 23.65 12.03
N ALA A 144 30.10 22.90 12.04
CA ALA A 144 30.67 22.28 13.25
C ALA A 144 29.60 21.47 14.04
N GLU A 145 29.39 21.79 15.31
CA GLU A 145 28.40 21.14 16.18
C GLU A 145 26.93 21.30 15.74
N GLY A 146 26.65 22.20 14.82
CA GLY A 146 25.33 22.37 14.23
C GLY A 146 25.01 21.41 13.06
N LEU A 147 25.97 20.61 12.60
CA LEU A 147 25.71 19.57 11.61
C LEU A 147 24.99 18.37 12.22
N GLY A 148 24.10 17.74 11.46
CA GLY A 148 23.50 16.47 11.86
C GLY A 148 24.52 15.33 11.93
N THR A 149 24.18 14.26 12.61
CA THR A 149 24.99 13.04 12.73
C THR A 149 24.29 11.85 12.10
N LEU A 150 25.07 10.89 11.62
CA LEU A 150 24.56 9.64 11.07
C LEU A 150 24.87 8.48 12.02
N VAL A 151 23.85 7.67 12.31
CA VAL A 151 23.93 6.49 13.18
C VAL A 151 23.30 5.32 12.45
N ASP A 152 24.00 4.17 12.37
CA ASP A 152 23.38 2.91 11.96
C ASP A 152 22.50 2.38 13.10
N TYR A 153 21.23 2.03 12.79
CA TYR A 153 20.25 1.63 13.79
C TYR A 153 19.54 0.31 13.44
N PRO A 154 20.29 -0.81 13.39
CA PRO A 154 19.74 -2.13 13.05
C PRO A 154 18.75 -2.66 14.11
N GLU A 155 18.76 -2.09 15.31
CA GLU A 155 17.80 -2.43 16.38
C GLU A 155 16.37 -2.10 15.99
N GLY A 156 16.16 -1.16 15.09
CA GLY A 156 14.83 -0.78 14.60
C GLY A 156 14.07 -1.97 13.99
N LEU A 157 14.75 -2.76 13.15
CA LEU A 157 14.15 -3.95 12.55
C LEU A 157 13.70 -4.95 13.63
N ARG A 158 14.54 -5.26 14.61
CA ARG A 158 14.21 -6.20 15.71
C ARG A 158 13.06 -5.73 16.57
N LYS A 159 12.95 -4.40 16.80
CA LYS A 159 11.82 -3.82 17.55
C LYS A 159 10.50 -4.03 16.81
N TYR A 160 10.50 -3.80 15.50
CA TYR A 160 9.33 -4.03 14.66
C TYR A 160 8.96 -5.52 14.59
N GLU A 161 9.94 -6.42 14.38
CA GLU A 161 9.72 -7.88 14.41
C GLU A 161 9.11 -8.33 15.75
N GLY A 162 9.71 -7.95 16.87
CA GLY A 162 9.21 -8.29 18.20
C GLY A 162 7.80 -7.74 18.46
N TYR A 163 7.50 -6.53 17.95
CA TYR A 163 6.18 -5.97 18.01
C TYR A 163 5.16 -6.82 17.23
N LEU A 164 5.43 -7.16 15.98
CA LEU A 164 4.53 -7.99 15.18
C LEU A 164 4.27 -9.37 15.82
N VAL A 165 5.32 -10.02 16.30
CA VAL A 165 5.20 -11.29 17.03
C VAL A 165 4.28 -11.14 18.25
N SER A 166 4.39 -10.04 19.00
CA SER A 166 3.56 -9.79 20.18
C SER A 166 2.07 -9.63 19.88
N THR A 167 1.71 -9.30 18.64
CA THR A 167 0.30 -9.15 18.20
C THR A 167 -0.32 -10.46 17.72
N GLY A 168 0.52 -11.48 17.47
CA GLY A 168 0.14 -12.77 16.90
C GLY A 168 -0.34 -13.78 17.94
N SER A 169 -0.50 -15.01 17.46
CA SER A 169 -0.75 -16.21 18.28
C SER A 169 0.26 -17.29 17.89
N PRO A 170 0.63 -18.21 18.81
CA PRO A 170 1.50 -19.32 18.49
C PRO A 170 0.98 -20.17 17.34
N LEU A 171 1.86 -20.45 16.36
CA LEU A 171 1.54 -21.16 15.11
C LEU A 171 2.13 -22.56 15.03
N GLU A 172 2.50 -23.18 16.18
CA GLU A 172 3.07 -24.53 16.19
C GLU A 172 2.21 -25.51 15.38
N GLY A 173 2.86 -26.23 14.48
CA GLY A 173 2.24 -27.20 13.58
C GLY A 173 1.60 -26.60 12.33
N MET A 174 1.49 -25.28 12.20
CA MET A 174 1.01 -24.63 10.99
C MET A 174 2.13 -24.53 9.95
N LYS A 175 1.88 -25.02 8.74
CA LYS A 175 2.75 -24.82 7.60
C LYS A 175 2.36 -23.53 6.89
N VAL A 176 3.31 -22.62 6.72
CA VAL A 176 3.12 -21.32 6.06
C VAL A 176 4.10 -21.19 4.91
N ALA A 177 3.60 -20.85 3.73
CA ALA A 177 4.42 -20.46 2.59
C ALA A 177 4.54 -18.94 2.54
N LEU A 178 5.75 -18.42 2.39
CA LEU A 178 6.02 -16.98 2.27
C LEU A 178 6.61 -16.66 0.90
N ASP A 179 6.15 -15.57 0.31
CA ASP A 179 6.78 -14.92 -0.84
C ASP A 179 7.15 -13.50 -0.45
N THR A 180 8.45 -13.25 -0.30
CA THR A 180 8.97 -11.96 0.15
C THR A 180 9.32 -11.01 -1.01
N ALA A 181 8.90 -11.33 -2.23
CA ALA A 181 9.05 -10.51 -3.43
C ALA A 181 10.51 -10.12 -3.76
N ASN A 182 11.52 -10.79 -3.21
CA ASN A 182 12.92 -10.29 -3.17
C ASN A 182 13.00 -8.84 -2.65
N GLY A 183 12.04 -8.42 -1.85
CA GLY A 183 11.86 -7.07 -1.32
C GLY A 183 12.20 -6.96 0.17
N ALA A 184 11.68 -5.93 0.80
CA ALA A 184 11.94 -5.60 2.20
C ALA A 184 11.51 -6.71 3.19
N ALA A 185 10.44 -7.47 2.86
CA ALA A 185 10.00 -8.60 3.68
C ALA A 185 11.06 -9.72 3.81
N SER A 186 12.05 -9.79 2.90
CA SER A 186 13.13 -10.78 2.97
C SER A 186 14.00 -10.67 4.21
N THR A 187 14.01 -9.52 4.86
CA THR A 187 14.78 -9.27 6.09
C THR A 187 14.05 -9.67 7.38
N SER A 188 12.70 -9.76 7.36
CA SER A 188 11.89 -9.86 8.57
C SER A 188 10.86 -10.99 8.55
N ALA A 189 10.16 -11.25 7.43
CA ALA A 189 9.01 -12.15 7.41
C ALA A 189 9.35 -13.57 7.90
N ARG A 190 10.47 -14.12 7.45
CA ARG A 190 10.93 -15.44 7.92
C ARG A 190 11.11 -15.48 9.45
N GLN A 191 11.73 -14.44 10.03
CA GLN A 191 12.00 -14.40 11.47
C GLN A 191 10.70 -14.27 12.25
N ILE A 192 9.78 -13.37 11.84
CA ILE A 192 8.48 -13.18 12.50
C ILE A 192 7.69 -14.50 12.58
N PHE A 193 7.55 -15.21 11.46
CA PHE A 193 6.78 -16.45 11.43
C PHE A 193 7.51 -17.63 12.08
N ALA A 194 8.85 -17.65 12.09
CA ALA A 194 9.63 -18.61 12.85
C ALA A 194 9.46 -18.41 14.37
N ASP A 195 9.49 -17.16 14.83
CA ASP A 195 9.28 -16.81 16.25
C ASP A 195 7.86 -17.14 16.72
N LEU A 196 6.87 -17.08 15.81
CA LEU A 196 5.52 -17.58 16.06
C LEU A 196 5.42 -19.11 16.06
N GLY A 197 6.46 -19.85 15.66
CA GLY A 197 6.52 -21.31 15.67
C GLY A 197 6.00 -22.00 14.41
N ALA A 198 5.83 -21.28 13.29
CA ALA A 198 5.38 -21.84 12.03
C ALA A 198 6.44 -22.70 11.33
N GLN A 199 6.00 -23.69 10.53
CA GLN A 199 6.87 -24.44 9.61
C GLN A 199 6.88 -23.71 8.25
N LEU A 200 8.04 -23.22 7.82
CA LEU A 200 8.14 -22.29 6.71
C LEU A 200 8.67 -22.92 5.43
N THR A 201 8.02 -22.57 4.30
CA THR A 201 8.56 -22.65 2.95
C THR A 201 8.62 -21.23 2.40
N VAL A 202 9.79 -20.77 1.96
CA VAL A 202 9.97 -19.36 1.55
C VAL A 202 10.52 -19.28 0.14
N ILE A 203 9.92 -18.41 -0.67
CA ILE A 203 10.39 -18.01 -2.00
C ILE A 203 10.60 -16.49 -2.06
N GLY A 204 11.29 -16.02 -3.09
CA GLY A 204 11.53 -14.58 -3.27
C GLY A 204 12.37 -13.96 -2.14
N GLU A 205 13.30 -14.72 -1.50
CA GLU A 205 14.09 -14.27 -0.35
C GLU A 205 15.59 -14.04 -0.65
N THR A 206 15.95 -13.96 -1.91
CA THR A 206 17.35 -13.76 -2.34
C THR A 206 17.49 -12.51 -3.21
N PRO A 207 17.32 -11.31 -2.62
CA PRO A 207 17.41 -10.06 -3.37
C PRO A 207 18.83 -9.84 -3.93
N ASP A 208 18.91 -9.44 -5.21
CA ASP A 208 20.15 -9.06 -5.89
C ASP A 208 20.19 -7.57 -6.30
N GLY A 209 19.17 -6.82 -5.90
CA GLY A 209 19.00 -5.41 -6.23
C GLY A 209 18.23 -5.13 -7.51
N LEU A 210 18.04 -6.13 -8.37
CA LEU A 210 17.37 -6.01 -9.68
C LEU A 210 16.14 -6.92 -9.81
N ASN A 211 15.99 -7.90 -8.93
CA ASN A 211 14.95 -8.92 -9.00
C ASN A 211 13.72 -8.67 -8.08
N ILE A 212 13.61 -7.49 -7.46
CA ILE A 212 12.46 -7.13 -6.65
C ILE A 212 11.17 -7.17 -7.49
N ASN A 213 10.12 -7.84 -6.98
CA ASN A 213 8.82 -8.06 -7.65
C ASN A 213 8.88 -8.83 -8.99
N LEU A 214 10.04 -9.35 -9.39
CA LEU A 214 10.19 -9.99 -10.68
C LEU A 214 9.62 -11.42 -10.63
N ASN A 215 8.40 -11.61 -11.18
CA ASN A 215 7.67 -12.87 -11.19
C ASN A 215 7.43 -13.50 -9.80
N VAL A 216 7.43 -12.68 -8.77
CA VAL A 216 7.20 -13.04 -7.36
C VAL A 216 6.43 -11.91 -6.65
N GLY A 217 5.92 -12.19 -5.46
CA GLY A 217 5.25 -11.23 -4.61
C GLY A 217 3.77 -11.04 -4.93
N SER A 218 3.16 -10.03 -4.29
CA SER A 218 1.70 -9.82 -4.30
C SER A 218 1.11 -9.53 -5.68
N THR A 219 1.89 -9.06 -6.63
CA THR A 219 1.46 -8.83 -8.02
C THR A 219 1.64 -10.03 -8.94
N HIS A 220 2.36 -11.07 -8.48
CA HIS A 220 2.63 -12.31 -9.21
C HIS A 220 2.47 -13.53 -8.27
N PRO A 221 1.26 -13.77 -7.73
CA PRO A 221 1.03 -14.80 -6.73
C PRO A 221 1.07 -16.24 -7.29
N GLU A 222 1.21 -16.42 -8.61
CA GLU A 222 1.15 -17.72 -9.28
C GLU A 222 2.25 -18.67 -8.78
N ALA A 223 3.45 -18.16 -8.52
CA ALA A 223 4.54 -18.94 -7.97
C ALA A 223 4.18 -19.46 -6.56
N LEU A 224 3.62 -18.59 -5.72
CA LEU A 224 3.20 -18.95 -4.37
C LEU A 224 2.04 -19.95 -4.36
N GLN A 225 1.07 -19.85 -5.31
CA GLN A 225 -0.02 -20.81 -5.46
C GLN A 225 0.52 -22.23 -5.70
N GLY A 226 1.56 -22.37 -6.55
CA GLY A 226 2.26 -23.63 -6.78
C GLY A 226 2.92 -24.16 -5.49
N VAL A 227 3.66 -23.32 -4.80
CA VAL A 227 4.37 -23.67 -3.56
C VAL A 227 3.41 -24.11 -2.46
N VAL A 228 2.27 -23.44 -2.28
CA VAL A 228 1.25 -23.81 -1.28
C VAL A 228 0.75 -25.24 -1.53
N LYS A 229 0.40 -25.57 -2.78
CA LYS A 229 -0.08 -26.91 -3.16
C LYS A 229 1.00 -27.99 -2.97
N GLU A 230 2.23 -27.72 -3.39
CA GLU A 230 3.34 -28.69 -3.31
C GLU A 230 3.79 -28.96 -1.88
N SER A 231 3.87 -27.91 -1.04
CA SER A 231 4.29 -28.03 0.37
C SER A 231 3.19 -28.51 1.31
N GLY A 232 1.93 -28.45 0.87
CA GLY A 232 0.76 -28.66 1.72
C GLY A 232 0.67 -27.60 2.81
N SER A 233 1.00 -26.35 2.50
CA SER A 233 0.87 -25.22 3.41
C SER A 233 -0.60 -24.88 3.68
N ALA A 234 -0.91 -24.52 4.93
CA ALA A 234 -2.24 -24.09 5.34
C ALA A 234 -2.60 -22.71 4.79
N ILE A 235 -1.59 -21.91 4.46
CA ILE A 235 -1.69 -20.57 3.93
C ILE A 235 -0.41 -20.18 3.19
N GLY A 236 -0.55 -19.41 2.10
CA GLY A 236 0.51 -18.66 1.45
C GLY A 236 0.34 -17.17 1.70
N LEU A 237 1.45 -16.44 1.86
CA LEU A 237 1.48 -15.00 2.15
C LEU A 237 2.48 -14.33 1.21
N ALA A 238 1.98 -13.55 0.25
CA ALA A 238 2.78 -12.81 -0.72
C ALA A 238 2.78 -11.31 -0.38
N PHE A 239 3.96 -10.76 -0.20
CA PHE A 239 4.17 -9.34 0.04
C PHE A 239 4.55 -8.62 -1.26
N ASP A 240 4.48 -7.31 -1.29
CA ASP A 240 5.10 -6.50 -2.34
C ASP A 240 6.49 -6.00 -1.91
N GLY A 241 7.15 -5.25 -2.79
CA GLY A 241 8.57 -4.90 -2.62
C GLY A 241 8.91 -4.17 -1.33
N ASP A 242 8.03 -3.34 -0.78
CA ASP A 242 8.21 -2.66 0.50
C ASP A 242 7.27 -3.16 1.61
N SER A 243 6.57 -4.26 1.34
CA SER A 243 5.79 -5.02 2.31
C SER A 243 4.64 -4.27 2.99
N ASP A 244 4.11 -3.24 2.32
CA ASP A 244 2.92 -2.54 2.77
C ASP A 244 1.62 -3.21 2.32
N ARG A 245 1.70 -4.26 1.46
CA ARG A 245 0.61 -5.06 0.94
C ARG A 245 0.76 -6.54 1.25
N LEU A 246 -0.40 -7.22 1.32
CA LEU A 246 -0.52 -8.67 1.45
C LEU A 246 -1.56 -9.20 0.46
N ILE A 247 -1.17 -10.19 -0.32
CA ILE A 247 -2.09 -11.11 -0.99
C ILE A 247 -1.87 -12.50 -0.39
N ALA A 248 -2.94 -13.14 0.07
CA ALA A 248 -2.84 -14.48 0.61
C ALA A 248 -3.30 -15.54 -0.40
N VAL A 249 -2.90 -16.77 -0.17
CA VAL A 249 -3.29 -17.96 -0.94
C VAL A 249 -3.79 -19.00 0.05
N ASP A 250 -4.98 -19.54 -0.17
CA ASP A 250 -5.53 -20.58 0.69
C ASP A 250 -4.91 -21.97 0.43
N GLU A 251 -5.26 -22.94 1.25
CA GLU A 251 -4.76 -24.31 1.19
C GLU A 251 -5.09 -25.04 -0.13
N ASN A 252 -6.06 -24.53 -0.92
CA ASN A 252 -6.41 -25.05 -2.24
C ASN A 252 -5.61 -24.37 -3.36
N GLY A 253 -4.88 -23.31 -3.04
CA GLY A 253 -4.15 -22.46 -3.98
C GLY A 253 -4.99 -21.36 -4.58
N ASP A 254 -6.13 -21.01 -3.99
CA ASP A 254 -6.98 -19.91 -4.45
C ASP A 254 -6.55 -18.57 -3.78
N ILE A 255 -6.64 -17.50 -4.56
CA ILE A 255 -6.24 -16.16 -4.10
C ILE A 255 -7.25 -15.61 -3.10
N VAL A 256 -6.72 -15.07 -2.02
CA VAL A 256 -7.43 -14.29 -0.99
C VAL A 256 -6.86 -12.87 -1.04
N ASP A 257 -7.53 -12.00 -1.78
CA ASP A 257 -7.12 -10.61 -2.01
C ASP A 257 -7.42 -9.68 -0.82
N GLY A 258 -7.08 -8.40 -0.96
CA GLY A 258 -7.29 -7.41 0.09
C GLY A 258 -8.74 -7.27 0.54
N ASP A 259 -9.72 -7.42 -0.35
CA ASP A 259 -11.14 -7.36 0.00
C ASP A 259 -11.54 -8.54 0.90
N LYS A 260 -11.09 -9.76 0.56
CA LYS A 260 -11.30 -10.95 1.38
C LYS A 260 -10.57 -10.85 2.73
N ILE A 261 -9.33 -10.34 2.72
CA ILE A 261 -8.54 -10.12 3.94
C ILE A 261 -9.26 -9.14 4.87
N MET A 262 -9.71 -7.99 4.34
CA MET A 262 -10.48 -7.00 5.11
C MET A 262 -11.79 -7.60 5.65
N TYR A 263 -12.48 -8.43 4.86
CA TYR A 263 -13.69 -9.12 5.32
C TYR A 263 -13.41 -10.05 6.49
N ILE A 264 -12.40 -10.91 6.39
CA ILE A 264 -12.03 -11.88 7.42
C ILE A 264 -11.67 -11.17 8.72
N ILE A 265 -10.79 -10.17 8.65
CA ILE A 265 -10.36 -9.40 9.82
C ILE A 265 -11.55 -8.60 10.39
N GLY A 266 -12.29 -7.91 9.53
CA GLY A 266 -13.42 -7.08 9.95
C GLY A 266 -14.54 -7.87 10.60
N LYS A 267 -14.89 -9.03 10.04
CA LYS A 267 -15.90 -9.92 10.64
C LYS A 267 -15.45 -10.42 12.02
N TYR A 268 -14.18 -10.87 12.12
CA TYR A 268 -13.61 -11.29 13.39
C TYR A 268 -13.63 -10.19 14.45
N LEU A 269 -13.24 -8.96 14.08
CA LEU A 269 -13.29 -7.80 14.99
C LEU A 269 -14.74 -7.42 15.35
N SER A 270 -15.67 -7.47 14.39
CA SER A 270 -17.10 -7.21 14.63
C SER A 270 -17.70 -8.19 15.62
N GLU A 271 -17.46 -9.50 15.45
CA GLU A 271 -17.93 -10.54 16.35
C GLU A 271 -17.37 -10.38 17.79
N LYS A 272 -16.19 -9.78 17.94
CA LYS A 272 -15.57 -9.45 19.23
C LYS A 272 -15.97 -8.07 19.78
N GLY A 273 -16.77 -7.29 19.05
CA GLY A 273 -17.11 -5.91 19.44
C GLY A 273 -15.91 -4.95 19.38
N GLN A 274 -14.90 -5.25 18.57
CA GLN A 274 -13.66 -4.49 18.44
C GLN A 274 -13.56 -3.72 17.11
N LEU A 275 -14.51 -3.90 16.18
CA LEU A 275 -14.58 -3.11 14.96
C LEU A 275 -15.22 -1.75 15.28
N ALA A 276 -14.47 -0.67 15.20
CA ALA A 276 -14.92 0.67 15.51
C ALA A 276 -16.14 1.06 14.69
N GLN A 277 -17.24 1.44 15.38
CA GLN A 277 -18.55 1.75 14.78
C GLN A 277 -19.08 0.66 13.84
N ASN A 278 -18.57 -0.56 13.96
CA ASN A 278 -18.88 -1.71 13.11
C ASN A 278 -18.70 -1.38 11.60
N THR A 279 -17.64 -0.64 11.24
CA THR A 279 -17.44 -0.06 9.91
C THR A 279 -16.05 -0.40 9.35
N ILE A 280 -16.01 -0.77 8.06
CA ILE A 280 -14.77 -0.93 7.26
C ILE A 280 -14.68 0.19 6.23
N VAL A 281 -13.52 0.85 6.14
CA VAL A 281 -13.25 1.85 5.11
C VAL A 281 -12.61 1.16 3.90
N LYS A 282 -13.13 1.42 2.71
CA LYS A 282 -12.68 0.83 1.46
C LYS A 282 -12.79 1.80 0.29
N THR A 283 -12.11 1.51 -0.81
CA THR A 283 -12.22 2.36 -2.00
C THR A 283 -13.38 1.97 -2.91
N VAL A 284 -13.68 2.83 -3.88
CA VAL A 284 -14.64 2.53 -4.96
C VAL A 284 -14.22 1.32 -5.81
N MET A 285 -12.96 0.86 -5.73
CA MET A 285 -12.47 -0.29 -6.49
C MET A 285 -12.76 -1.64 -5.83
N SER A 286 -13.13 -1.67 -4.55
CA SER A 286 -13.49 -2.92 -3.87
C SER A 286 -14.60 -3.67 -4.60
N ASN A 287 -14.46 -4.98 -4.73
CA ASN A 287 -15.35 -5.84 -5.51
C ASN A 287 -16.79 -5.83 -4.98
N LEU A 288 -17.79 -5.95 -5.88
CA LEU A 288 -19.20 -6.02 -5.52
C LEU A 288 -19.51 -7.16 -4.54
N GLY A 289 -18.80 -8.28 -4.66
CA GLY A 289 -18.94 -9.40 -3.74
C GLY A 289 -18.56 -9.05 -2.31
N PHE A 290 -17.53 -8.24 -2.12
CA PHE A 290 -17.18 -7.71 -0.80
C PHE A 290 -18.29 -6.81 -0.24
N HIS A 291 -18.89 -5.93 -1.07
CA HIS A 291 -20.03 -5.11 -0.66
C HIS A 291 -21.18 -5.96 -0.15
N LYS A 292 -21.56 -7.01 -0.91
CA LYS A 292 -22.66 -7.91 -0.56
C LYS A 292 -22.36 -8.74 0.69
N ALA A 293 -21.12 -9.19 0.85
CA ALA A 293 -20.70 -9.93 2.04
C ALA A 293 -20.80 -9.07 3.31
N LEU A 294 -20.35 -7.81 3.25
CA LEU A 294 -20.48 -6.87 4.36
C LEU A 294 -21.95 -6.62 4.74
N ASP A 295 -22.81 -6.38 3.74
CA ASP A 295 -24.25 -6.21 3.96
C ASP A 295 -24.88 -7.43 4.64
N SER A 296 -24.50 -8.65 4.18
CA SER A 296 -24.97 -9.90 4.76
C SER A 296 -24.47 -10.13 6.19
N ALA A 297 -23.28 -9.65 6.53
CA ALA A 297 -22.71 -9.73 7.87
C ALA A 297 -23.18 -8.60 8.80
N GLY A 298 -23.97 -7.63 8.30
CA GLY A 298 -24.38 -6.46 9.05
C GLY A 298 -23.24 -5.50 9.40
N ILE A 299 -22.17 -5.49 8.60
CA ILE A 299 -21.01 -4.60 8.77
C ILE A 299 -21.18 -3.38 7.87
N ASN A 300 -21.04 -2.21 8.46
CA ASN A 300 -21.11 -0.95 7.73
C ASN A 300 -19.86 -0.73 6.87
N LYS A 301 -20.00 0.11 5.84
CA LYS A 301 -18.93 0.46 4.90
C LYS A 301 -18.86 1.96 4.69
N ALA A 302 -17.66 2.52 4.78
CA ALA A 302 -17.32 3.86 4.31
C ALA A 302 -16.54 3.71 2.99
N VAL A 303 -16.92 4.47 1.97
CA VAL A 303 -16.35 4.34 0.61
C VAL A 303 -15.62 5.61 0.23
N THR A 304 -14.36 5.47 -0.17
CA THR A 304 -13.50 6.58 -0.56
C THR A 304 -13.12 6.50 -2.04
N ALA A 305 -12.49 7.54 -2.55
CA ALA A 305 -11.75 7.49 -3.82
C ALA A 305 -10.58 6.50 -3.73
N VAL A 306 -10.00 6.16 -4.88
CA VAL A 306 -8.82 5.26 -4.98
C VAL A 306 -7.58 5.97 -4.44
N GLY A 307 -6.85 5.29 -3.57
CA GLY A 307 -5.63 5.74 -2.94
C GLY A 307 -5.69 5.58 -1.42
N ASP A 308 -4.67 4.98 -0.86
CA ASP A 308 -4.52 4.71 0.57
C ASP A 308 -4.66 5.98 1.44
N ARG A 309 -4.20 7.11 0.92
CA ARG A 309 -4.35 8.42 1.56
C ARG A 309 -5.80 8.74 1.91
N TYR A 310 -6.74 8.57 0.96
CA TYR A 310 -8.16 8.83 1.20
C TYR A 310 -8.77 7.86 2.22
N VAL A 311 -8.28 6.62 2.23
CA VAL A 311 -8.68 5.62 3.23
C VAL A 311 -8.23 6.06 4.63
N VAL A 312 -6.95 6.44 4.78
CA VAL A 312 -6.39 6.92 6.05
C VAL A 312 -7.11 8.19 6.53
N GLU A 313 -7.34 9.16 5.65
CA GLU A 313 -8.05 10.40 5.99
C GLU A 313 -9.46 10.12 6.54
N GLU A 314 -10.22 9.24 5.88
CA GLU A 314 -11.56 8.86 6.34
C GLU A 314 -11.50 8.10 7.67
N MET A 315 -10.53 7.17 7.83
CA MET A 315 -10.34 6.45 9.08
C MET A 315 -10.03 7.40 10.25
N ARG A 316 -9.13 8.36 10.05
CA ARG A 316 -8.77 9.38 11.08
C ARG A 316 -9.93 10.29 11.42
N LYS A 317 -10.61 10.81 10.40
CA LYS A 317 -11.74 11.73 10.55
C LYS A 317 -12.91 11.12 11.30
N SER A 318 -13.22 9.87 11.00
CA SER A 318 -14.42 9.20 11.53
C SER A 318 -14.11 8.25 12.69
N GLY A 319 -12.82 8.03 13.02
CA GLY A 319 -12.41 7.15 14.11
C GLY A 319 -12.58 5.66 13.78
N TYR A 320 -12.45 5.26 12.52
CA TYR A 320 -12.49 3.85 12.11
C TYR A 320 -11.11 3.20 12.29
N ASN A 321 -11.08 1.91 12.61
CA ASN A 321 -9.84 1.19 12.91
C ASN A 321 -9.45 0.11 11.88
N LEU A 322 -10.29 -0.13 10.87
CA LEU A 322 -9.98 -1.04 9.76
C LEU A 322 -10.35 -0.39 8.43
N GLY A 323 -9.42 -0.40 7.50
CA GLY A 323 -9.64 0.02 6.12
C GLY A 323 -8.57 -0.49 5.18
N GLY A 324 -8.75 -0.26 3.88
CA GLY A 324 -7.74 -0.66 2.89
C GLY A 324 -8.27 -0.75 1.48
N GLU A 325 -7.51 -1.47 0.65
CA GLU A 325 -7.73 -1.63 -0.78
C GLU A 325 -7.66 -3.10 -1.20
N GLN A 326 -8.34 -3.44 -2.29
CA GLN A 326 -8.31 -4.77 -2.91
C GLN A 326 -6.87 -5.23 -3.23
N SER A 327 -5.96 -4.30 -3.50
CA SER A 327 -4.54 -4.57 -3.77
C SER A 327 -3.79 -5.21 -2.59
N GLY A 328 -4.44 -5.34 -1.43
CA GLY A 328 -3.83 -5.90 -0.22
C GLY A 328 -3.22 -4.87 0.73
N HIS A 329 -3.31 -3.58 0.42
CA HIS A 329 -2.93 -2.51 1.36
C HIS A 329 -4.01 -2.38 2.43
N VAL A 330 -3.81 -3.06 3.57
CA VAL A 330 -4.76 -3.15 4.68
C VAL A 330 -4.20 -2.42 5.90
N ILE A 331 -4.98 -1.52 6.46
CA ILE A 331 -4.63 -0.64 7.56
C ILE A 331 -5.40 -1.09 8.81
N LEU A 332 -4.66 -1.45 9.84
CA LEU A 332 -5.15 -1.77 11.17
C LEU A 332 -4.72 -0.65 12.13
N MET A 333 -5.53 0.40 12.23
CA MET A 333 -5.16 1.68 12.88
C MET A 333 -4.83 1.53 14.38
N ASP A 334 -5.36 0.51 15.03
CA ASP A 334 -5.04 0.19 16.44
C ASP A 334 -3.59 -0.32 16.59
N TYR A 335 -2.97 -0.76 15.50
CA TYR A 335 -1.63 -1.32 15.49
C TYR A 335 -0.61 -0.45 14.74
N ASN A 336 -0.95 0.05 13.56
CA ASN A 336 -0.06 0.86 12.73
C ASN A 336 -0.83 1.93 11.95
N THR A 337 -0.13 2.98 11.52
CA THR A 337 -0.72 4.19 10.88
C THR A 337 -0.83 4.09 9.35
N THR A 338 -0.31 3.02 8.76
CA THR A 338 -0.31 2.76 7.30
C THR A 338 -0.61 1.30 7.03
N GLY A 339 -0.80 0.94 5.77
CA GLY A 339 -0.91 -0.46 5.37
C GLY A 339 0.32 -1.25 5.79
N ASP A 340 0.09 -2.46 6.28
CA ASP A 340 1.13 -3.31 6.81
C ASP A 340 0.85 -4.77 6.43
N GLY A 341 1.57 -5.24 5.39
CA GLY A 341 1.39 -6.58 4.87
C GLY A 341 1.76 -7.65 5.88
N GLN A 342 2.85 -7.46 6.64
CA GLN A 342 3.32 -8.44 7.63
C GLN A 342 2.39 -8.49 8.85
N LEU A 343 1.91 -7.34 9.32
CA LEU A 343 0.88 -7.27 10.38
C LEU A 343 -0.40 -7.96 9.93
N SER A 344 -0.89 -7.67 8.74
CA SER A 344 -2.08 -8.29 8.15
C SER A 344 -1.94 -9.81 8.08
N ALA A 345 -0.75 -10.31 7.70
CA ALA A 345 -0.42 -11.72 7.65
C ALA A 345 -0.43 -12.37 9.05
N VAL A 346 0.14 -11.70 10.05
CA VAL A 346 0.12 -12.15 11.45
C VAL A 346 -1.31 -12.19 11.98
N GLN A 347 -2.13 -11.16 11.72
CA GLN A 347 -3.53 -11.15 12.17
C GLN A 347 -4.36 -12.23 11.46
N LEU A 348 -4.15 -12.45 10.16
CA LEU A 348 -4.88 -13.46 9.40
C LEU A 348 -4.57 -14.88 9.93
N THR A 349 -3.30 -15.20 10.16
CA THR A 349 -2.89 -16.50 10.74
C THR A 349 -3.38 -16.68 12.18
N LYS A 350 -3.41 -15.62 12.98
CA LYS A 350 -4.02 -15.60 14.31
C LYS A 350 -5.50 -15.95 14.25
N ILE A 351 -6.26 -15.35 13.34
CA ILE A 351 -7.70 -15.62 13.16
C ILE A 351 -7.92 -17.09 12.78
N MET A 352 -7.15 -17.64 11.86
CA MET A 352 -7.20 -19.06 11.52
C MET A 352 -6.97 -19.95 12.75
N LYS A 353 -5.96 -19.63 13.55
CA LYS A 353 -5.62 -20.40 14.76
C LYS A 353 -6.71 -20.32 15.82
N GLU A 354 -7.24 -19.12 16.09
CA GLU A 354 -8.25 -18.91 17.13
C GLU A 354 -9.63 -19.47 16.75
N THR A 355 -9.99 -19.42 15.46
CA THR A 355 -11.28 -19.94 14.98
C THR A 355 -11.24 -21.43 14.65
N GLY A 356 -10.06 -21.99 14.43
CA GLY A 356 -9.87 -23.36 13.95
C GLY A 356 -10.36 -23.60 12.52
N LYS A 357 -10.62 -22.52 11.76
CA LYS A 357 -11.08 -22.56 10.36
C LYS A 357 -9.89 -22.46 9.41
N SER A 358 -9.99 -23.13 8.26
CA SER A 358 -9.04 -22.92 7.16
C SER A 358 -9.26 -21.57 6.50
N LEU A 359 -8.26 -21.10 5.73
CA LEU A 359 -8.38 -19.82 5.04
C LEU A 359 -9.49 -19.84 3.98
N SER A 360 -9.65 -20.95 3.25
CA SER A 360 -10.75 -21.10 2.29
C SER A 360 -12.12 -20.99 2.95
N GLN A 361 -12.29 -21.59 4.16
CA GLN A 361 -13.54 -21.48 4.91
C GLN A 361 -13.82 -20.03 5.35
N LEU A 362 -12.80 -19.29 5.81
CA LEU A 362 -12.94 -17.89 6.20
C LEU A 362 -13.26 -16.99 5.00
N ALA A 363 -12.65 -17.27 3.84
CA ALA A 363 -12.82 -16.48 2.62
C ALA A 363 -14.11 -16.81 1.84
N SER A 364 -14.77 -17.95 2.11
CA SER A 364 -15.89 -18.47 1.33
C SER A 364 -17.13 -17.58 1.32
N GLU A 365 -17.28 -16.70 2.29
CA GLU A 365 -18.41 -15.78 2.39
C GLU A 365 -18.32 -14.59 1.41
N VAL A 366 -17.14 -14.36 0.82
CA VAL A 366 -16.92 -13.31 -0.18
C VAL A 366 -16.82 -13.95 -1.56
N THR A 367 -17.88 -13.86 -2.35
CA THR A 367 -17.88 -14.29 -3.75
C THR A 367 -17.31 -13.17 -4.61
N ILE A 368 -16.19 -13.43 -5.29
CA ILE A 368 -15.60 -12.43 -6.20
C ILE A 368 -16.38 -12.41 -7.51
N TYR A 369 -16.88 -11.24 -7.86
CA TYR A 369 -17.51 -11.00 -9.16
C TYR A 369 -16.42 -10.80 -10.22
N PRO A 370 -16.50 -11.47 -11.37
CA PRO A 370 -15.70 -11.15 -12.53
C PRO A 370 -15.68 -9.65 -12.79
N GLN A 371 -14.52 -9.12 -13.15
CA GLN A 371 -14.29 -7.69 -13.38
C GLN A 371 -13.48 -7.48 -14.65
N LYS A 372 -13.82 -6.47 -15.45
CA LYS A 372 -13.02 -6.00 -16.57
C LYS A 372 -12.93 -4.48 -16.53
N LEU A 373 -11.72 -3.96 -16.73
CA LEU A 373 -11.44 -2.54 -16.84
C LEU A 373 -10.87 -2.25 -18.22
N VAL A 374 -11.45 -1.27 -18.90
CA VAL A 374 -11.01 -0.77 -20.20
C VAL A 374 -10.56 0.67 -20.05
N ASN A 375 -9.35 0.96 -20.50
CA ASN A 375 -8.80 2.31 -20.57
C ASN A 375 -9.08 2.88 -21.97
N ILE A 376 -9.69 4.07 -22.02
CA ILE A 376 -10.01 4.76 -23.27
C ILE A 376 -9.26 6.08 -23.27
N ARG A 377 -8.50 6.33 -24.34
CA ARG A 377 -7.74 7.56 -24.50
C ARG A 377 -8.69 8.71 -24.84
N VAL A 378 -8.60 9.81 -24.10
CA VAL A 378 -9.46 10.98 -24.26
C VAL A 378 -8.64 12.27 -24.05
N GLU A 379 -9.11 13.39 -24.56
CA GLU A 379 -8.49 14.68 -24.24
C GLU A 379 -8.64 15.00 -22.74
N ASN A 380 -7.60 15.57 -22.13
CA ASN A 380 -7.62 15.93 -20.70
C ASN A 380 -8.80 16.82 -20.31
N ALA A 381 -9.20 17.75 -21.21
CA ALA A 381 -10.35 18.63 -20.98
C ALA A 381 -11.70 17.88 -20.99
N MET A 382 -11.76 16.73 -21.66
CA MET A 382 -12.99 15.94 -21.80
C MET A 382 -13.11 14.84 -20.75
N LYS A 383 -12.00 14.36 -20.17
CA LYS A 383 -12.07 13.26 -19.21
C LYS A 383 -12.90 13.60 -17.97
N GLU A 384 -12.79 14.82 -17.45
CA GLU A 384 -13.57 15.28 -16.30
C GLU A 384 -15.05 15.53 -16.64
N LYS A 385 -15.33 15.83 -17.91
CA LYS A 385 -16.69 16.11 -18.43
C LYS A 385 -17.37 14.90 -19.04
N ALA A 386 -16.72 13.76 -19.06
CA ALA A 386 -17.26 12.55 -19.70
C ALA A 386 -18.69 12.20 -19.22
N MET A 387 -18.95 12.38 -17.93
CA MET A 387 -20.27 12.12 -17.33
C MET A 387 -21.32 13.18 -17.64
N GLU A 388 -20.93 14.30 -18.25
CA GLU A 388 -21.86 15.34 -18.74
C GLU A 388 -22.34 15.05 -20.18
N VAL A 389 -21.69 14.10 -20.91
CA VAL A 389 -22.06 13.71 -22.27
C VAL A 389 -23.33 12.86 -22.21
N PRO A 390 -24.46 13.31 -22.82
CA PRO A 390 -25.75 12.65 -22.66
C PRO A 390 -25.74 11.20 -23.10
N ALA A 391 -25.04 10.86 -24.22
CA ALA A 391 -24.97 9.51 -24.73
C ALA A 391 -24.26 8.55 -23.75
N ILE A 392 -23.17 9.01 -23.11
CA ILE A 392 -22.41 8.23 -22.11
C ILE A 392 -23.28 8.01 -20.89
N LYS A 393 -23.93 9.03 -20.39
CA LYS A 393 -24.83 8.90 -19.23
C LYS A 393 -25.97 7.93 -19.49
N THR A 394 -26.63 8.07 -20.66
CA THR A 394 -27.76 7.21 -21.05
C THR A 394 -27.36 5.73 -21.17
N ILE A 395 -26.19 5.43 -21.77
CA ILE A 395 -25.76 4.03 -21.90
C ILE A 395 -25.40 3.42 -20.55
N ILE A 396 -24.79 4.19 -19.62
CA ILE A 396 -24.50 3.72 -18.27
C ILE A 396 -25.80 3.39 -17.54
N GLU A 397 -26.76 4.33 -17.50
CA GLU A 397 -28.07 4.11 -16.87
C GLU A 397 -28.79 2.88 -17.43
N LYS A 398 -28.78 2.70 -18.75
CA LYS A 398 -29.37 1.53 -19.40
C LYS A 398 -28.70 0.22 -18.97
N MET A 399 -27.37 0.18 -18.93
CA MET A 399 -26.64 -1.03 -18.51
C MET A 399 -26.85 -1.33 -17.02
N GLU A 400 -26.91 -0.31 -16.17
CA GLU A 400 -27.23 -0.47 -14.74
C GLU A 400 -28.66 -1.03 -14.52
N GLU A 401 -29.63 -0.57 -15.32
CA GLU A 401 -31.01 -1.13 -15.30
C GLU A 401 -31.01 -2.59 -15.72
N GLU A 402 -30.27 -2.97 -16.79
CA GLU A 402 -30.18 -4.35 -17.25
C GLU A 402 -29.52 -5.28 -16.22
N MET A 403 -28.53 -4.78 -15.45
CA MET A 403 -27.87 -5.53 -14.36
C MET A 403 -28.82 -5.84 -13.20
N ALA A 404 -29.89 -5.09 -13.03
CA ALA A 404 -30.91 -5.27 -11.97
C ALA A 404 -30.32 -5.49 -10.55
N GLY A 405 -29.24 -4.81 -10.22
CA GLY A 405 -28.52 -4.93 -8.95
C GLY A 405 -27.57 -6.14 -8.83
N ASN A 406 -27.44 -6.95 -9.89
CA ASN A 406 -26.51 -8.08 -9.92
C ASN A 406 -25.15 -7.74 -10.56
N GLY A 407 -24.87 -6.47 -10.80
CA GLY A 407 -23.63 -5.98 -11.35
C GLY A 407 -23.34 -4.57 -10.88
N ARG A 408 -22.22 -4.04 -11.33
CA ARG A 408 -21.79 -2.67 -11.05
C ARG A 408 -21.01 -2.11 -12.22
N ILE A 409 -21.22 -0.84 -12.51
CA ILE A 409 -20.45 -0.06 -13.47
C ILE A 409 -19.71 1.05 -12.72
N LEU A 410 -18.47 1.29 -13.10
CA LEU A 410 -17.69 2.42 -12.62
C LEU A 410 -16.98 3.08 -13.80
N VAL A 411 -17.35 4.31 -14.10
CA VAL A 411 -16.69 5.15 -15.10
C VAL A 411 -16.01 6.31 -14.38
N ARG A 412 -14.69 6.44 -14.54
CA ARG A 412 -13.92 7.49 -13.86
C ARG A 412 -12.73 7.98 -14.67
N PRO A 413 -12.34 9.25 -14.53
CA PRO A 413 -11.10 9.75 -15.09
C PRO A 413 -9.87 9.10 -14.42
N SER A 414 -8.78 8.95 -15.17
CA SER A 414 -7.46 8.66 -14.58
C SER A 414 -6.91 9.93 -13.94
N GLY A 415 -6.35 9.81 -12.74
CA GLY A 415 -5.71 10.94 -12.04
C GLY A 415 -4.47 11.48 -12.75
N THR A 416 -3.71 10.61 -13.41
CA THR A 416 -2.38 10.92 -13.96
C THR A 416 -2.31 10.90 -15.48
N GLU A 417 -3.19 10.14 -16.15
CA GLU A 417 -3.12 9.89 -17.59
C GLU A 417 -4.31 10.49 -18.32
N PRO A 418 -4.22 10.80 -19.63
CA PRO A 418 -5.33 11.25 -20.46
C PRO A 418 -6.26 10.09 -20.83
N LEU A 419 -6.79 9.41 -19.79
CA LEU A 419 -7.62 8.21 -19.93
C LEU A 419 -8.93 8.35 -19.15
N LEU A 420 -10.01 7.84 -19.75
CA LEU A 420 -11.24 7.50 -19.06
C LEU A 420 -11.23 5.97 -18.81
N ARG A 421 -11.49 5.58 -17.58
CA ARG A 421 -11.51 4.17 -17.17
C ARG A 421 -12.95 3.70 -17.04
N VAL A 422 -13.33 2.70 -17.83
CA VAL A 422 -14.62 2.05 -17.77
C VAL A 422 -14.45 0.66 -17.18
N MET A 423 -15.13 0.39 -16.08
CA MET A 423 -15.10 -0.90 -15.38
C MET A 423 -16.52 -1.43 -15.21
N ALA A 424 -16.69 -2.73 -15.39
CA ALA A 424 -17.90 -3.45 -15.03
C ALA A 424 -17.58 -4.68 -14.20
N GLU A 425 -18.49 -5.03 -13.29
CA GLU A 425 -18.55 -6.27 -12.54
C GLU A 425 -19.92 -6.92 -12.74
N ALA A 426 -19.94 -8.22 -12.96
CA ALA A 426 -21.18 -8.98 -13.16
C ALA A 426 -20.97 -10.46 -12.76
N PRO A 427 -22.05 -11.28 -12.63
CA PRO A 427 -21.94 -12.68 -12.22
C PRO A 427 -21.08 -13.55 -13.13
N THR A 428 -21.03 -13.25 -14.43
CA THR A 428 -20.26 -14.01 -15.42
C THR A 428 -19.32 -13.14 -16.23
N THR A 429 -18.24 -13.74 -16.75
CA THR A 429 -17.29 -13.05 -17.62
C THR A 429 -17.94 -12.56 -18.92
N GLU A 430 -18.91 -13.31 -19.45
CA GLU A 430 -19.67 -12.95 -20.64
C GLU A 430 -20.47 -11.66 -20.41
N GLU A 431 -21.18 -11.57 -19.29
CA GLU A 431 -21.92 -10.35 -18.90
C GLU A 431 -20.99 -9.15 -18.70
N VAL A 432 -19.86 -9.35 -18.01
CA VAL A 432 -18.85 -8.30 -17.82
C VAL A 432 -18.35 -7.75 -19.15
N ASN A 433 -18.00 -8.64 -20.09
CA ASN A 433 -17.55 -8.24 -21.43
C ASN A 433 -18.64 -7.45 -22.17
N TYR A 434 -19.88 -7.94 -22.15
CA TYR A 434 -21.00 -7.26 -22.79
C TYR A 434 -21.19 -5.84 -22.25
N TYR A 435 -21.26 -5.66 -20.94
CA TYR A 435 -21.49 -4.36 -20.32
C TYR A 435 -20.32 -3.38 -20.56
N VAL A 436 -19.09 -3.83 -20.30
CA VAL A 436 -17.94 -2.93 -20.41
C VAL A 436 -17.68 -2.52 -21.85
N ASP A 437 -17.78 -3.48 -22.81
CA ASP A 437 -17.50 -3.19 -24.22
C ASP A 437 -18.59 -2.28 -24.81
N THR A 438 -19.87 -2.49 -24.45
CA THR A 438 -20.99 -1.64 -24.87
C THR A 438 -20.78 -0.19 -24.43
N ILE A 439 -20.37 0.05 -23.18
CA ILE A 439 -20.11 1.39 -22.66
C ILE A 439 -18.84 1.98 -23.30
N ALA A 440 -17.78 1.17 -23.40
CA ALA A 440 -16.51 1.61 -23.99
C ALA A 440 -16.66 2.06 -25.43
N ASP A 441 -17.49 1.37 -26.24
CA ASP A 441 -17.74 1.74 -27.62
C ASP A 441 -18.46 3.10 -27.74
N VAL A 442 -19.43 3.38 -26.88
CA VAL A 442 -20.07 4.71 -26.83
C VAL A 442 -19.07 5.80 -26.40
N VAL A 443 -18.25 5.52 -25.38
CA VAL A 443 -17.22 6.46 -24.94
C VAL A 443 -16.21 6.78 -26.04
N ARG A 444 -15.75 5.74 -26.77
CA ARG A 444 -14.85 5.94 -27.93
C ARG A 444 -15.48 6.77 -29.03
N ALA A 445 -16.75 6.50 -29.35
CA ALA A 445 -17.47 7.21 -30.40
C ALA A 445 -17.69 8.70 -30.07
N GLU A 446 -17.93 9.04 -28.80
CA GLU A 446 -18.29 10.39 -28.37
C GLU A 446 -17.07 11.27 -28.06
N ILE A 447 -16.06 10.71 -27.38
CA ILE A 447 -14.92 11.48 -26.84
C ILE A 447 -13.55 10.79 -26.99
N GLY A 448 -13.49 9.59 -27.56
CA GLY A 448 -12.23 8.89 -27.77
C GLY A 448 -11.31 9.60 -28.77
N ILE A 449 -10.00 9.54 -28.49
CA ILE A 449 -8.94 9.97 -29.41
C ILE A 449 -8.05 8.76 -29.68
N ASP A 450 -8.20 8.15 -30.86
CA ASP A 450 -7.30 7.10 -31.36
C ASP A 450 -6.27 7.66 -32.33
#